data_0db7622624c78c233435d5a2ca329d01
#
_entry.id   0db7622624c78c233435d5a2ca329d01
#
_cell.length_a   1.000
_cell.length_b   1.000
_cell.length_c   1.000
_cell.angle_alpha   90.00
_cell.angle_beta   90.00
_cell.angle_gamma   90.00
#
_symmetry.space_group_name_H-M   'P 1'
#
loop_
_entity.id
_entity.type
_entity.pdbx_description
1 polymer ?
#
loop_
_entity_poly.entity_id
_entity_poly.type
_entity_poly.pdbx_seq_one_letter_code
_entity_poly.pdbx_strand_id
1 'polypeptide(L)'
;MPYRRLPNTDAARIRAMKTAFQRGQELPPHKLAFSAKLLIELNRLLPLYENAINIYRNSVNVENSKSKNYPETIRKARMYLTHFVKVMNMAVIRGDLPAEIRTFYGMNINDTTVPSLITENELFDWGKKIIEGEELRIRNGGSPITNPTVAVVKVWYENFLKALHYNNTQAKKNSDYMEKNNSLRREVDKLIVEIWNEVEKTHAEYSEDVRKTLNEEYGLVYFYRKRELIKTGYSNLAS
;
A
#
# COMPACT_ATOMS: atom_id res chain seq x y z
N MET A 1 -21.16 -34.67 4.66
CA MET A 1 -21.00 -33.49 5.55
C MET A 1 -20.43 -32.33 4.78
N PRO A 2 -21.01 -31.14 4.91
CA PRO A 2 -20.40 -29.94 4.36
C PRO A 2 -19.04 -29.69 5.02
N TYR A 3 -18.11 -29.10 4.31
CA TYR A 3 -16.82 -28.72 4.89
C TYR A 3 -16.84 -27.27 5.38
N ARG A 4 -16.18 -27.05 6.50
CA ARG A 4 -15.97 -25.72 7.09
C ARG A 4 -15.04 -24.88 6.23
N ARG A 5 -15.45 -23.66 5.87
CA ARG A 5 -14.62 -22.69 5.14
C ARG A 5 -14.06 -21.63 6.08
N LEU A 6 -12.75 -21.61 6.20
CA LEU A 6 -12.06 -20.56 6.96
C LEU A 6 -12.13 -19.20 6.25
N PRO A 7 -12.21 -18.09 6.99
CA PRO A 7 -12.22 -16.76 6.41
C PRO A 7 -10.89 -16.44 5.73
N ASN A 8 -10.94 -15.99 4.48
CA ASN A 8 -9.76 -15.68 3.68
C ASN A 8 -9.53 -14.16 3.46
N THR A 9 -10.49 -13.32 3.87
CA THR A 9 -10.39 -11.85 3.80
C THR A 9 -10.47 -11.23 5.19
N ASP A 10 -9.89 -10.04 5.36
CA ASP A 10 -9.95 -9.32 6.65
C ASP A 10 -11.41 -9.05 7.08
N ALA A 11 -12.27 -8.70 6.11
CA ALA A 11 -13.69 -8.49 6.38
C ALA A 11 -14.40 -9.78 6.85
N ALA A 12 -14.02 -10.94 6.29
CA ALA A 12 -14.58 -12.23 6.71
C ALA A 12 -14.09 -12.64 8.11
N ARG A 13 -12.79 -12.39 8.41
CA ARG A 13 -12.22 -12.58 9.76
C ARG A 13 -12.94 -11.74 10.82
N ILE A 14 -13.11 -10.45 10.54
CA ILE A 14 -13.81 -9.53 11.43
C ILE A 14 -15.25 -9.98 11.65
N ARG A 15 -15.98 -10.37 10.60
CA ARG A 15 -17.34 -10.92 10.75
C ARG A 15 -17.38 -12.15 11.64
N ALA A 16 -16.52 -13.13 11.39
CA ALA A 16 -16.46 -14.35 12.20
C ALA A 16 -16.20 -14.04 13.68
N MET A 17 -15.22 -13.17 13.95
CA MET A 17 -14.92 -12.73 15.32
C MET A 17 -16.09 -11.97 15.96
N LYS A 18 -16.75 -11.07 15.23
CA LYS A 18 -17.92 -10.32 15.74
C LYS A 18 -19.08 -11.22 16.08
N THR A 19 -19.38 -12.20 15.24
CA THR A 19 -20.46 -13.15 15.50
C THR A 19 -20.18 -13.96 16.76
N ALA A 20 -18.95 -14.50 16.90
CA ALA A 20 -18.55 -15.21 18.11
C ALA A 20 -18.56 -14.31 19.35
N PHE A 21 -18.09 -13.06 19.22
CA PHE A 21 -18.11 -12.06 20.29
C PHE A 21 -19.54 -11.76 20.74
N GLN A 22 -20.46 -11.51 19.83
CA GLN A 22 -21.85 -11.22 20.11
C GLN A 22 -22.51 -12.37 20.89
N ARG A 23 -22.27 -13.61 20.47
CA ARG A 23 -22.76 -14.79 21.23
C ARG A 23 -22.17 -14.86 22.64
N GLY A 24 -20.87 -14.49 22.79
CA GLY A 24 -20.23 -14.39 24.10
C GLY A 24 -20.80 -13.31 25.02
N GLN A 25 -21.46 -12.28 24.46
CA GLN A 25 -22.20 -11.26 25.23
C GLN A 25 -23.63 -11.67 25.58
N GLU A 26 -24.30 -12.43 24.70
CA GLU A 26 -25.69 -12.86 24.87
C GLU A 26 -25.85 -14.03 25.85
N LEU A 27 -24.83 -14.90 25.92
CA LEU A 27 -24.92 -16.14 26.69
C LEU A 27 -24.08 -16.09 27.96
N PRO A 28 -24.57 -16.66 29.07
CA PRO A 28 -23.76 -16.83 30.27
C PRO A 28 -22.62 -17.84 29.99
N PRO A 29 -21.47 -17.73 30.67
CA PRO A 29 -20.28 -18.54 30.39
C PRO A 29 -20.51 -20.06 30.36
N HIS A 30 -21.43 -20.57 31.17
CA HIS A 30 -21.74 -22.02 31.24
C HIS A 30 -22.61 -22.54 30.06
N LYS A 31 -23.20 -21.63 29.26
CA LYS A 31 -23.96 -21.96 28.04
C LYS A 31 -23.22 -21.63 26.76
N LEU A 32 -22.05 -21.02 26.88
CA LEU A 32 -21.24 -20.67 25.71
C LEU A 32 -20.56 -21.94 25.15
N ALA A 33 -20.60 -22.10 23.84
CA ALA A 33 -20.07 -23.31 23.17
C ALA A 33 -18.52 -23.30 23.05
N PHE A 34 -17.84 -22.25 23.55
CA PHE A 34 -16.38 -22.19 23.63
C PHE A 34 -15.93 -21.58 24.96
N SER A 35 -14.67 -21.77 25.31
CA SER A 35 -14.11 -21.47 26.63
C SER A 35 -14.03 -19.97 26.93
N ALA A 36 -14.17 -19.62 28.22
CA ALA A 36 -13.99 -18.23 28.71
C ALA A 36 -12.60 -17.67 28.36
N LYS A 37 -11.57 -18.52 28.29
CA LYS A 37 -10.21 -18.13 27.86
C LYS A 37 -10.24 -17.56 26.45
N LEU A 38 -10.87 -18.22 25.50
CA LEU A 38 -10.98 -17.77 24.12
C LEU A 38 -11.85 -16.51 24.02
N LEU A 39 -12.89 -16.35 24.85
CA LEU A 39 -13.67 -15.12 24.91
C LEU A 39 -12.83 -13.92 25.36
N ILE A 40 -11.99 -14.07 26.37
CA ILE A 40 -11.07 -13.02 26.83
C ILE A 40 -10.10 -12.63 25.71
N GLU A 41 -9.54 -13.60 25.00
CA GLU A 41 -8.62 -13.35 23.90
C GLU A 41 -9.33 -12.70 22.72
N LEU A 42 -10.54 -13.10 22.41
CA LEU A 42 -11.41 -12.49 21.41
C LEU A 42 -11.69 -11.02 21.72
N ASN A 43 -12.04 -10.72 23.00
CA ASN A 43 -12.28 -9.36 23.47
C ASN A 43 -11.04 -8.46 23.31
N ARG A 44 -9.83 -9.02 23.46
CA ARG A 44 -8.57 -8.30 23.29
C ARG A 44 -8.24 -8.10 21.82
N LEU A 45 -8.36 -9.16 21.02
CA LEU A 45 -7.81 -9.19 19.66
C LEU A 45 -8.74 -8.52 18.62
N LEU A 46 -10.06 -8.61 18.80
CA LEU A 46 -11.03 -8.05 17.84
C LEU A 46 -10.86 -6.54 17.64
N PRO A 47 -10.90 -5.67 18.69
CA PRO A 47 -10.74 -4.23 18.50
C PRO A 47 -9.34 -3.85 17.98
N LEU A 48 -8.31 -4.60 18.40
CA LEU A 48 -6.94 -4.37 17.95
C LEU A 48 -6.80 -4.66 16.47
N TYR A 49 -7.40 -5.75 15.98
CA TYR A 49 -7.38 -6.12 14.57
C TYR A 49 -8.19 -5.15 13.70
N GLU A 50 -9.41 -4.79 14.13
CA GLU A 50 -10.23 -3.79 13.41
C GLU A 50 -9.51 -2.45 13.25
N ASN A 51 -8.90 -1.96 14.34
CA ASN A 51 -8.15 -0.71 14.32
C ASN A 51 -6.95 -0.79 13.36
N ALA A 52 -6.19 -1.88 13.40
CA ALA A 52 -5.03 -2.07 12.54
C ALA A 52 -5.42 -2.10 11.05
N ILE A 53 -6.50 -2.78 10.68
CA ILE A 53 -7.04 -2.80 9.31
C ILE A 53 -7.53 -1.42 8.88
N ASN A 54 -8.21 -0.69 9.76
CA ASN A 54 -8.69 0.67 9.46
C ASN A 54 -7.53 1.67 9.27
N ILE A 55 -6.49 1.62 10.11
CA ILE A 55 -5.29 2.45 9.96
C ILE A 55 -4.63 2.19 8.61
N TYR A 56 -4.41 0.94 8.24
CA TYR A 56 -3.83 0.57 6.95
C TYR A 56 -4.67 1.08 5.78
N ARG A 57 -5.99 0.84 5.81
CA ARG A 57 -6.91 1.30 4.77
C ARG A 57 -6.89 2.82 4.60
N ASN A 58 -6.91 3.55 5.71
CA ASN A 58 -6.84 5.01 5.70
C ASN A 58 -5.49 5.51 5.14
N SER A 59 -4.37 4.86 5.51
CA SER A 59 -3.05 5.20 5.00
C SER A 59 -2.96 5.03 3.48
N VAL A 60 -3.48 3.92 2.94
CA VAL A 60 -3.55 3.67 1.49
C VAL A 60 -4.45 4.69 0.78
N ASN A 61 -5.59 5.05 1.36
CA ASN A 61 -6.48 6.06 0.77
C ASN A 61 -5.83 7.45 0.72
N VAL A 62 -5.11 7.84 1.78
CA VAL A 62 -4.35 9.11 1.82
C VAL A 62 -3.24 9.11 0.78
N GLU A 63 -2.49 8.01 0.63
CA GLU A 63 -1.48 7.85 -0.41
C GLU A 63 -2.10 8.03 -1.80
N ASN A 64 -3.16 7.29 -2.11
CA ASN A 64 -3.84 7.35 -3.41
C ASN A 64 -4.37 8.76 -3.74
N SER A 65 -4.81 9.52 -2.75
CA SER A 65 -5.32 10.87 -2.98
C SER A 65 -4.20 11.89 -3.25
N LYS A 66 -3.08 11.80 -2.53
CA LYS A 66 -1.96 12.73 -2.64
C LYS A 66 -0.99 12.37 -3.77
N SER A 67 -0.84 11.09 -4.09
CA SER A 67 0.04 10.65 -5.19
C SER A 67 -0.50 10.97 -6.58
N LYS A 68 -1.75 11.41 -6.72
CA LYS A 68 -2.33 11.80 -8.03
C LYS A 68 -1.51 12.86 -8.76
N ASN A 69 -0.91 13.79 -8.04
CA ASN A 69 -0.12 14.87 -8.62
C ASN A 69 1.37 14.51 -8.80
N TYR A 70 1.80 13.35 -8.31
CA TYR A 70 3.20 12.94 -8.36
C TYR A 70 3.73 12.76 -9.80
N PRO A 71 3.03 12.05 -10.70
CA PRO A 71 3.47 11.92 -12.09
C PRO A 71 3.60 13.26 -12.80
N GLU A 72 2.69 14.20 -12.53
CA GLU A 72 2.74 15.54 -13.11
C GLU A 72 3.92 16.35 -12.58
N THR A 73 4.25 16.21 -11.30
CA THR A 73 5.42 16.85 -10.69
C THR A 73 6.72 16.35 -11.31
N ILE A 74 6.86 15.02 -11.49
CA ILE A 74 8.00 14.41 -12.19
C ILE A 74 8.07 14.92 -13.62
N ARG A 75 6.96 14.92 -14.34
CA ARG A 75 6.89 15.37 -15.72
C ARG A 75 7.35 16.81 -15.88
N LYS A 76 6.93 17.70 -14.98
CA LYS A 76 7.36 19.13 -14.98
C LYS A 76 8.83 19.29 -14.63
N ALA A 77 9.33 18.63 -13.58
CA ALA A 77 10.74 18.68 -13.23
C ALA A 77 11.62 18.19 -14.41
N ARG A 78 11.27 17.05 -15.01
CA ARG A 78 11.95 16.51 -16.19
C ARG A 78 11.92 17.46 -17.37
N MET A 79 10.78 18.08 -17.65
CA MET A 79 10.60 19.02 -18.74
C MET A 79 11.50 20.25 -18.58
N TYR A 80 11.53 20.85 -17.40
CA TYR A 80 12.33 22.05 -17.16
C TYR A 80 13.83 21.76 -17.18
N LEU A 81 14.28 20.63 -16.61
CA LEU A 81 15.67 20.19 -16.69
C LEU A 81 16.10 19.90 -18.12
N THR A 82 15.30 19.15 -18.87
CA THR A 82 15.52 18.88 -20.30
C THR A 82 15.63 20.17 -21.09
N HIS A 83 14.73 21.11 -20.85
CA HIS A 83 14.68 22.39 -21.56
C HIS A 83 15.91 23.24 -21.26
N PHE A 84 16.31 23.30 -19.98
CA PHE A 84 17.52 24.02 -19.57
C PHE A 84 18.77 23.50 -20.29
N VAL A 85 18.99 22.18 -20.30
CA VAL A 85 20.14 21.56 -20.99
C VAL A 85 20.10 21.81 -22.49
N LYS A 86 18.92 21.75 -23.11
CA LYS A 86 18.77 22.06 -24.55
C LYS A 86 19.12 23.51 -24.85
N VAL A 87 18.63 24.47 -24.05
CA VAL A 87 18.95 25.89 -24.23
C VAL A 87 20.44 26.16 -24.04
N MET A 88 21.06 25.56 -23.03
CA MET A 88 22.49 25.61 -22.79
C MET A 88 23.29 25.09 -24.01
N ASN A 89 22.94 23.91 -24.51
CA ASN A 89 23.57 23.31 -25.68
C ASN A 89 23.39 24.17 -26.96
N MET A 90 22.23 24.76 -27.16
CA MET A 90 21.97 25.65 -28.28
C MET A 90 22.80 26.94 -28.20
N ALA A 91 23.00 27.50 -26.98
CA ALA A 91 23.88 28.66 -26.80
C ALA A 91 25.35 28.31 -27.13
N VAL A 92 25.80 27.11 -26.79
CA VAL A 92 27.14 26.64 -27.19
C VAL A 92 27.27 26.45 -28.71
N ILE A 93 26.25 25.85 -29.35
CA ILE A 93 26.22 25.62 -30.80
C ILE A 93 26.24 26.95 -31.58
N ARG A 94 25.57 28.00 -31.08
CA ARG A 94 25.56 29.33 -31.69
C ARG A 94 26.88 30.10 -31.46
N GLY A 95 27.74 29.63 -30.57
CA GLY A 95 28.96 30.33 -30.17
C GLY A 95 28.76 31.43 -29.11
N ASP A 96 27.56 31.52 -28.50
CA ASP A 96 27.27 32.49 -27.43
C ASP A 96 28.00 32.10 -26.14
N LEU A 97 28.27 30.83 -25.95
CA LEU A 97 28.96 30.26 -24.77
C LEU A 97 30.01 29.23 -25.23
N PRO A 98 31.16 29.18 -24.54
CA PRO A 98 32.21 28.19 -24.86
C PRO A 98 31.78 26.79 -24.48
N ALA A 99 32.29 25.75 -25.19
CA ALA A 99 31.91 24.37 -24.98
C ALA A 99 32.28 23.81 -23.59
N GLU A 100 33.33 24.38 -23.00
CA GLU A 100 33.87 24.05 -21.67
C GLU A 100 32.85 24.23 -20.55
N ILE A 101 31.81 25.03 -20.75
CA ILE A 101 30.77 25.25 -19.73
C ILE A 101 30.05 23.96 -19.35
N ARG A 102 30.00 22.97 -20.26
CA ARG A 102 29.36 21.65 -19.99
C ARG A 102 30.00 20.94 -18.81
N THR A 103 31.28 21.18 -18.54
CA THR A 103 32.01 20.59 -17.41
C THR A 103 31.43 21.01 -16.05
N PHE A 104 30.88 22.22 -15.94
CA PHE A 104 30.21 22.70 -14.71
C PHE A 104 29.00 21.80 -14.35
N TYR A 105 28.34 21.24 -15.34
CA TYR A 105 27.18 20.37 -15.17
C TYR A 105 27.54 18.85 -15.11
N GLY A 106 28.84 18.53 -15.12
CA GLY A 106 29.34 17.16 -15.16
C GLY A 106 29.09 16.43 -16.48
N MET A 107 28.99 17.22 -17.58
CA MET A 107 28.88 16.72 -18.96
C MET A 107 30.26 16.79 -19.67
N ASN A 108 30.44 15.93 -20.67
CA ASN A 108 31.62 16.04 -21.53
C ASN A 108 31.53 17.29 -22.44
N ILE A 109 32.69 17.89 -22.74
CA ILE A 109 32.78 19.10 -23.59
C ILE A 109 32.12 18.88 -24.95
N ASN A 110 32.26 17.67 -25.54
CA ASN A 110 31.73 17.33 -26.84
C ASN A 110 30.30 16.73 -26.81
N ASP A 111 29.73 16.59 -25.63
CA ASP A 111 28.40 16.01 -25.49
C ASP A 111 27.31 17.08 -25.70
N THR A 112 26.57 16.94 -26.81
CA THR A 112 25.46 17.84 -27.18
C THR A 112 24.12 17.27 -26.82
N THR A 113 24.08 16.07 -26.23
CA THR A 113 22.84 15.37 -25.91
C THR A 113 22.30 15.76 -24.52
N VAL A 114 21.01 15.60 -24.33
CA VAL A 114 20.41 15.71 -23.00
C VAL A 114 20.65 14.41 -22.26
N PRO A 115 21.14 14.42 -21.03
CA PRO A 115 21.32 13.19 -20.27
C PRO A 115 19.97 12.49 -20.02
N SER A 116 20.03 11.18 -19.81
CA SER A 116 18.83 10.43 -19.43
C SER A 116 18.24 10.96 -18.13
N LEU A 117 16.94 11.24 -18.13
CA LEU A 117 16.13 11.67 -16.99
C LEU A 117 14.90 10.74 -16.82
N ILE A 118 15.00 9.49 -17.27
CA ILE A 118 13.86 8.57 -17.33
C ILE A 118 13.47 8.10 -15.92
N THR A 119 14.45 7.70 -15.13
CA THR A 119 14.24 7.23 -13.77
C THR A 119 14.23 8.38 -12.75
N GLU A 120 13.63 8.15 -11.59
CA GLU A 120 13.65 9.11 -10.48
C GLU A 120 15.07 9.36 -9.95
N ASN A 121 15.93 8.34 -9.96
CA ASN A 121 17.32 8.47 -9.54
C ASN A 121 18.12 9.33 -10.53
N GLU A 122 17.95 9.12 -11.83
CA GLU A 122 18.57 9.96 -12.85
C GLU A 122 18.11 11.43 -12.75
N LEU A 123 16.80 11.63 -12.53
CA LEU A 123 16.23 12.96 -12.36
C LEU A 123 16.77 13.64 -11.09
N PHE A 124 16.95 12.88 -10.01
CA PHE A 124 17.55 13.36 -8.78
C PHE A 124 19.01 13.77 -8.98
N ASP A 125 19.83 12.89 -9.55
CA ASP A 125 21.27 13.13 -9.70
C ASP A 125 21.56 14.27 -10.70
N TRP A 126 20.92 14.23 -11.87
CA TRP A 126 21.12 15.24 -12.89
C TRP A 126 20.51 16.60 -12.51
N GLY A 127 19.37 16.61 -11.83
CA GLY A 127 18.77 17.84 -11.33
C GLY A 127 19.70 18.58 -10.38
N LYS A 128 20.32 17.85 -9.46
CA LYS A 128 21.33 18.39 -8.55
C LYS A 128 22.53 18.94 -9.30
N LYS A 129 23.15 18.15 -10.20
CA LYS A 129 24.32 18.55 -10.99
C LYS A 129 24.05 19.80 -11.82
N ILE A 130 22.89 19.90 -12.47
CA ILE A 130 22.53 21.01 -13.34
C ILE A 130 22.36 22.29 -12.51
N ILE A 131 21.66 22.22 -11.38
CA ILE A 131 21.41 23.41 -10.53
C ILE A 131 22.71 23.89 -9.89
N GLU A 132 23.47 23.01 -9.25
CA GLU A 132 24.75 23.35 -8.61
C GLU A 132 25.77 23.82 -9.63
N GLY A 133 25.83 23.22 -10.82
CA GLY A 133 26.69 23.59 -11.92
C GLY A 133 26.41 25.00 -12.44
N GLU A 134 25.14 25.36 -12.65
CA GLU A 134 24.78 26.72 -13.07
C GLU A 134 25.08 27.76 -11.99
N GLU A 135 24.79 27.47 -10.74
CA GLU A 135 25.11 28.34 -9.61
C GLU A 135 26.63 28.55 -9.51
N LEU A 136 27.43 27.51 -9.74
CA LEU A 136 28.91 27.64 -9.75
C LEU A 136 29.40 28.43 -10.95
N ARG A 137 28.84 28.20 -12.14
CA ARG A 137 29.20 28.93 -13.37
C ARG A 137 28.93 30.44 -13.26
N ILE A 138 27.77 30.80 -12.68
CA ILE A 138 27.40 32.19 -12.44
C ILE A 138 28.36 32.82 -11.42
N ARG A 139 28.72 32.13 -10.34
CA ARG A 139 29.69 32.60 -9.35
C ARG A 139 31.09 32.86 -9.97
N ASN A 140 31.44 32.11 -11.01
CA ASN A 140 32.68 32.32 -11.77
C ASN A 140 32.55 33.38 -12.88
N GLY A 141 31.53 34.25 -12.84
CA GLY A 141 31.34 35.36 -13.75
C GLY A 141 30.60 35.05 -15.04
N GLY A 142 30.02 33.84 -15.16
CA GLY A 142 29.20 33.47 -16.32
C GLY A 142 27.85 34.18 -16.29
N SER A 143 27.36 34.65 -17.46
CA SER A 143 25.99 35.19 -17.59
C SER A 143 24.94 34.13 -17.42
N PRO A 144 23.86 34.31 -16.63
CA PRO A 144 22.84 33.33 -16.39
C PRO A 144 22.18 32.84 -17.68
N ILE A 145 21.92 31.54 -17.77
CA ILE A 145 21.06 30.99 -18.84
C ILE A 145 19.61 31.41 -18.57
N THR A 146 18.94 31.85 -19.63
CA THR A 146 17.56 32.32 -19.60
C THR A 146 16.64 31.34 -20.39
N ASN A 147 15.35 31.28 -20.05
CA ASN A 147 14.29 30.52 -20.73
C ASN A 147 14.55 28.99 -20.86
N PRO A 148 14.56 28.23 -19.75
CA PRO A 148 14.24 28.64 -18.39
C PRO A 148 15.46 29.12 -17.61
N THR A 149 15.25 29.99 -16.61
CA THR A 149 16.29 30.30 -15.64
C THR A 149 16.48 29.15 -14.65
N VAL A 150 17.68 29.02 -14.09
CA VAL A 150 17.98 28.04 -13.05
C VAL A 150 17.02 28.13 -11.85
N ALA A 151 16.55 29.34 -11.52
CA ALA A 151 15.59 29.55 -10.43
C ALA A 151 14.27 28.81 -10.68
N VAL A 152 13.75 28.86 -11.90
CA VAL A 152 12.54 28.11 -12.28
C VAL A 152 12.79 26.60 -12.26
N VAL A 153 13.93 26.16 -12.78
CA VAL A 153 14.34 24.74 -12.74
C VAL A 153 14.40 24.24 -11.30
N LYS A 154 15.02 25.04 -10.42
CA LYS A 154 15.16 24.73 -8.99
C LYS A 154 13.82 24.57 -8.30
N VAL A 155 12.84 25.45 -8.55
CA VAL A 155 11.48 25.33 -7.99
C VAL A 155 10.84 23.99 -8.35
N TRP A 156 10.90 23.58 -9.62
CA TRP A 156 10.30 22.31 -10.04
C TRP A 156 11.07 21.09 -9.54
N TYR A 157 12.37 21.18 -9.47
CA TYR A 157 13.21 20.15 -8.89
C TYR A 157 12.95 19.97 -7.38
N GLU A 158 12.87 21.06 -6.61
CA GLU A 158 12.52 21.00 -5.19
C GLU A 158 11.12 20.42 -4.94
N ASN A 159 10.14 20.76 -5.79
CA ASN A 159 8.81 20.17 -5.73
C ASN A 159 8.86 18.65 -5.98
N PHE A 160 9.68 18.23 -6.94
CA PHE A 160 9.94 16.80 -7.17
C PHE A 160 10.58 16.14 -5.95
N LEU A 161 11.62 16.74 -5.34
CA LEU A 161 12.26 16.20 -4.15
C LEU A 161 11.29 16.01 -2.98
N LYS A 162 10.44 17.01 -2.72
CA LYS A 162 9.41 16.95 -1.67
C LYS A 162 8.42 15.83 -1.94
N ALA A 163 7.97 15.68 -3.18
CA ALA A 163 7.03 14.65 -3.57
C ALA A 163 7.65 13.24 -3.51
N LEU A 164 8.91 13.09 -3.93
CA LEU A 164 9.68 11.84 -3.83
C LEU A 164 9.85 11.40 -2.37
N HIS A 165 10.28 12.33 -1.51
CA HIS A 165 10.43 12.06 -0.07
C HIS A 165 9.10 11.63 0.57
N TYR A 166 8.01 12.33 0.24
CA TYR A 166 6.67 11.99 0.73
C TYR A 166 6.26 10.58 0.29
N ASN A 167 6.40 10.24 -1.00
CA ASN A 167 6.04 8.92 -1.51
C ASN A 167 6.85 7.80 -0.87
N ASN A 168 8.16 7.96 -0.75
CA ASN A 168 9.03 6.98 -0.10
C ASN A 168 8.66 6.77 1.37
N THR A 169 8.34 7.85 2.08
CA THR A 169 7.89 7.77 3.48
C THR A 169 6.55 7.05 3.61
N GLN A 170 5.59 7.31 2.72
CA GLN A 170 4.28 6.64 2.74
C GLN A 170 4.40 5.16 2.36
N ALA A 171 5.18 4.83 1.34
CA ALA A 171 5.43 3.45 0.95
C ALA A 171 6.02 2.64 2.11
N LYS A 172 7.00 3.21 2.84
CA LYS A 172 7.57 2.59 4.04
C LYS A 172 6.51 2.36 5.13
N LYS A 173 5.72 3.39 5.47
CA LYS A 173 4.64 3.26 6.47
C LYS A 173 3.62 2.19 6.08
N ASN A 174 3.23 2.13 4.80
CA ASN A 174 2.29 1.12 4.33
C ASN A 174 2.87 -0.29 4.40
N SER A 175 4.17 -0.46 4.12
CA SER A 175 4.89 -1.72 4.31
C SER A 175 4.88 -2.16 5.78
N ASP A 176 5.19 -1.24 6.70
CA ASP A 176 5.20 -1.51 8.15
C ASP A 176 3.80 -1.92 8.66
N TYR A 177 2.75 -1.23 8.20
CA TYR A 177 1.36 -1.59 8.53
C TYR A 177 0.97 -2.95 7.95
N MET A 178 1.39 -3.25 6.73
CA MET A 178 1.12 -4.54 6.08
C MET A 178 1.77 -5.70 6.84
N GLU A 179 3.02 -5.54 7.27
CA GLU A 179 3.74 -6.55 8.06
C GLU A 179 3.05 -6.79 9.41
N LYS A 180 2.69 -5.72 10.11
CA LYS A 180 1.92 -5.80 11.36
C LYS A 180 0.58 -6.51 11.16
N ASN A 181 -0.16 -6.17 10.09
CA ASN A 181 -1.43 -6.82 9.78
C ASN A 181 -1.24 -8.30 9.46
N ASN A 182 -0.16 -8.70 8.77
CA ASN A 182 0.15 -10.10 8.49
C ASN A 182 0.42 -10.91 9.77
N SER A 183 1.06 -10.31 10.77
CA SER A 183 1.23 -10.94 12.08
C SER A 183 -0.13 -11.12 12.78
N LEU A 184 -0.93 -10.06 12.84
CA LEU A 184 -2.26 -10.10 13.44
C LEU A 184 -3.20 -11.09 12.73
N ARG A 185 -3.15 -11.22 11.40
CA ARG A 185 -3.92 -12.21 10.64
C ARG A 185 -3.64 -13.63 11.12
N ARG A 186 -2.37 -13.97 11.37
CA ARG A 186 -2.00 -15.31 11.88
C ARG A 186 -2.57 -15.58 13.27
N GLU A 187 -2.54 -14.58 14.15
CA GLU A 187 -3.13 -14.70 15.49
C GLU A 187 -4.66 -14.84 15.42
N VAL A 188 -5.31 -14.02 14.59
CA VAL A 188 -6.76 -14.05 14.35
C VAL A 188 -7.19 -15.38 13.74
N ASP A 189 -6.48 -15.88 12.72
CA ASP A 189 -6.80 -17.16 12.08
C ASP A 189 -6.71 -18.32 13.08
N LYS A 190 -5.68 -18.31 13.94
CA LYS A 190 -5.52 -19.29 15.00
C LYS A 190 -6.68 -19.23 16.00
N LEU A 191 -7.01 -18.03 16.49
CA LEU A 191 -8.11 -17.82 17.42
C LEU A 191 -9.46 -18.29 16.85
N ILE A 192 -9.76 -17.92 15.58
CA ILE A 192 -11.01 -18.36 14.90
C ILE A 192 -11.06 -19.88 14.81
N VAL A 193 -9.96 -20.53 14.44
CA VAL A 193 -9.89 -22.01 14.35
C VAL A 193 -10.12 -22.64 15.71
N GLU A 194 -9.51 -22.13 16.78
CA GLU A 194 -9.69 -22.65 18.14
C GLU A 194 -11.14 -22.49 18.62
N ILE A 195 -11.75 -21.31 18.44
CA ILE A 195 -13.16 -21.08 18.77
C ILE A 195 -14.06 -22.05 18.00
N TRP A 196 -13.89 -22.16 16.70
CA TRP A 196 -14.71 -23.01 15.86
C TRP A 196 -14.56 -24.50 16.17
N ASN A 197 -13.35 -24.94 16.56
CA ASN A 197 -13.12 -26.32 17.01
C ASN A 197 -13.87 -26.64 18.31
N GLU A 198 -13.86 -25.73 19.29
CA GLU A 198 -14.59 -25.91 20.53
C GLU A 198 -16.11 -25.91 20.29
N VAL A 199 -16.62 -25.00 19.44
CA VAL A 199 -18.03 -24.92 19.06
C VAL A 199 -18.50 -26.22 18.38
N GLU A 200 -17.75 -26.73 17.39
CA GLU A 200 -18.09 -28.01 16.72
C GLU A 200 -18.04 -29.21 17.68
N LYS A 201 -17.10 -29.21 18.63
CA LYS A 201 -16.99 -30.23 19.66
C LYS A 201 -18.20 -30.22 20.61
N THR A 202 -18.61 -29.04 21.05
CA THR A 202 -19.76 -28.86 21.97
C THR A 202 -21.07 -29.31 21.32
N HIS A 203 -21.23 -29.11 20.03
CA HIS A 203 -22.43 -29.48 19.27
C HIS A 203 -22.33 -30.85 18.57
N ALA A 204 -21.30 -31.65 18.86
CA ALA A 204 -21.04 -32.90 18.13
C ALA A 204 -22.17 -33.95 18.21
N GLU A 205 -22.93 -33.95 19.29
CA GLU A 205 -24.02 -34.94 19.55
C GLU A 205 -25.32 -34.60 18.81
N TYR A 206 -25.49 -33.38 18.29
CA TYR A 206 -26.69 -32.98 17.56
C TYR A 206 -26.70 -33.55 16.13
N SER A 207 -27.91 -33.68 15.55
CA SER A 207 -28.07 -34.05 14.14
C SER A 207 -27.36 -33.03 13.22
N GLU A 208 -26.98 -33.43 12.01
CA GLU A 208 -26.18 -32.63 11.08
C GLU A 208 -26.79 -31.24 10.82
N ASP A 209 -28.09 -31.15 10.58
CA ASP A 209 -28.79 -29.91 10.28
C ASP A 209 -28.83 -28.97 11.49
N VAL A 210 -29.19 -29.52 12.68
CA VAL A 210 -29.23 -28.74 13.93
C VAL A 210 -27.83 -28.23 14.30
N ARG A 211 -26.84 -29.11 14.22
CA ARG A 211 -25.44 -28.73 14.49
C ARG A 211 -24.94 -27.60 13.58
N LYS A 212 -25.29 -27.69 12.29
CA LYS A 212 -24.93 -26.63 11.33
C LYS A 212 -25.54 -25.30 11.74
N THR A 213 -26.83 -25.24 12.02
CA THR A 213 -27.54 -24.03 12.45
C THR A 213 -26.92 -23.45 13.71
N LEU A 214 -26.69 -24.29 14.75
CA LEU A 214 -26.07 -23.85 15.99
C LEU A 214 -24.63 -23.32 15.80
N ASN A 215 -23.84 -23.95 14.92
CA ASN A 215 -22.48 -23.53 14.64
C ASN A 215 -22.44 -22.21 13.85
N GLU A 216 -23.36 -21.99 12.91
CA GLU A 216 -23.48 -20.76 12.14
C GLU A 216 -23.75 -19.53 13.04
N GLU A 217 -24.41 -19.72 14.19
CA GLU A 217 -24.60 -18.69 15.20
C GLU A 217 -23.29 -18.16 15.82
N TYR A 218 -22.21 -18.93 15.73
CA TYR A 218 -20.85 -18.56 16.14
C TYR A 218 -19.97 -18.12 14.97
N GLY A 219 -20.57 -17.91 13.79
CA GLY A 219 -19.88 -17.39 12.61
C GLY A 219 -19.17 -18.45 11.77
N LEU A 220 -19.43 -19.75 12.02
CA LEU A 220 -18.94 -20.81 11.15
C LEU A 220 -19.65 -20.73 9.80
N VAL A 221 -18.91 -21.03 8.72
CA VAL A 221 -19.44 -21.04 7.37
C VAL A 221 -19.20 -22.42 6.76
N TYR A 222 -20.26 -23.04 6.24
CA TYR A 222 -20.21 -24.36 5.63
C TYR A 222 -20.49 -24.30 4.14
N PHE A 223 -19.76 -25.14 3.39
CA PHE A 223 -19.94 -25.31 1.95
C PHE A 223 -20.13 -26.79 1.61
N TYR A 224 -21.05 -27.04 0.69
CA TYR A 224 -21.22 -28.36 0.08
C TYR A 224 -20.40 -28.42 -1.21
N ARG A 225 -19.71 -29.55 -1.44
CA ARG A 225 -19.12 -29.84 -2.75
C ARG A 225 -20.21 -30.12 -3.75
N LYS A 226 -20.01 -29.81 -5.04
CA LYS A 226 -21.00 -30.10 -6.11
C LYS A 226 -21.55 -31.53 -6.07
N ARG A 227 -20.72 -32.52 -5.75
CA ARG A 227 -21.13 -33.93 -5.62
C ARG A 227 -22.02 -34.20 -4.39
N GLU A 228 -21.99 -33.42 -3.38
CA GLU A 228 -22.79 -33.52 -2.16
C GLU A 228 -24.15 -32.83 -2.34
N LEU A 229 -24.23 -31.73 -3.11
CA LEU A 229 -25.48 -31.07 -3.49
C LEU A 229 -26.41 -31.99 -4.30
N ILE A 230 -25.86 -32.85 -5.16
CA ILE A 230 -26.61 -33.81 -5.94
C ILE A 230 -27.26 -34.89 -5.04
N LYS A 231 -26.60 -35.28 -3.94
CA LYS A 231 -27.13 -36.27 -2.99
C LYS A 231 -28.21 -35.73 -2.05
N THR A 232 -28.24 -34.41 -1.81
CA THR A 232 -29.18 -33.75 -0.90
C THR A 232 -30.43 -33.18 -1.59
N GLY A 233 -30.60 -33.38 -2.90
CA GLY A 233 -31.79 -32.91 -3.65
C GLY A 233 -31.84 -31.39 -3.93
N TYR A 234 -30.82 -30.64 -3.54
CA TYR A 234 -30.75 -29.18 -3.77
C TYR A 234 -30.13 -28.81 -5.13
N SER A 235 -30.26 -29.64 -6.16
CA SER A 235 -29.68 -29.41 -7.48
C SER A 235 -30.30 -28.26 -8.29
N ASN A 236 -31.33 -27.57 -7.81
CA ASN A 236 -32.10 -26.59 -8.58
C ASN A 236 -31.90 -25.10 -8.16
N LEU A 237 -30.88 -24.75 -7.34
CA LEU A 237 -30.66 -23.38 -6.87
C LEU A 237 -29.32 -22.74 -7.31
N ALA A 238 -28.73 -23.26 -8.38
CA ALA A 238 -27.52 -22.65 -8.99
C ALA A 238 -27.74 -22.47 -10.50
N SER A 239 -28.55 -21.52 -10.85
CA SER A 239 -28.61 -20.88 -12.18
C SER A 239 -28.43 -19.38 -12.05
#